data_829e1d7fbdd9ec0139cfa3764aa1f506
#
_entry.id   829e1d7fbdd9ec0139cfa3764aa1f506
#
_cell.length_a   1.000
_cell.length_b   1.000
_cell.length_c   1.000
_cell.angle_alpha   90.00
_cell.angle_beta   90.00
_cell.angle_gamma   90.00
#
_symmetry.space_group_name_H-M   'P 1'
#
loop_
_entity.id
_entity.type
_entity.pdbx_description
1 polymer ?
#
loop_
_entity_poly.entity_id
_entity_poly.type
_entity_poly.pdbx_seq_one_letter_code
_entity_poly.pdbx_strand_id
1 'polypeptide(L)' 'MRYRIVIEPDEDGVFVAECPSLPGCISQGKTRAEALDNIK' A
#
# COMPACT_ATOMS: atom_id res chain seq x y z
N MET A 1 -14.16 9.12 -6.96
CA MET A 1 -12.82 9.66 -6.88
C MET A 1 -11.79 8.60 -7.07
N ARG A 2 -10.71 8.94 -7.73
CA ARG A 2 -9.62 8.00 -7.96
C ARG A 2 -8.42 8.38 -7.13
N TYR A 3 -7.87 7.40 -6.47
CA TYR A 3 -6.64 7.59 -5.75
C TYR A 3 -5.57 6.72 -6.38
N ARG A 4 -4.40 7.28 -6.55
CA ARG A 4 -3.29 6.52 -7.07
C ARG A 4 -2.63 5.78 -5.91
N ILE A 5 -2.49 4.49 -6.06
CA ILE A 5 -1.87 3.66 -5.03
C ILE A 5 -0.62 3.03 -5.63
N VAL A 6 0.48 3.18 -4.92
CA VAL A 6 1.75 2.59 -5.32
C VAL A 6 2.06 1.43 -4.38
N ILE A 7 2.31 0.26 -4.95
CA ILE A 7 2.62 -0.93 -4.17
C ILE A 7 4.02 -1.39 -4.55
N GLU A 8 4.88 -1.53 -3.56
CA GLU A 8 6.26 -1.95 -3.76
C GLU A 8 6.62 -3.04 -2.76
N PRO A 9 7.45 -4.00 -3.19
CA PRO A 9 7.93 -5.03 -2.28
C PRO A 9 9.05 -4.49 -1.38
N ASP A 10 9.01 -4.89 -0.13
CA ASP A 10 10.07 -4.55 0.81
C ASP A 10 11.10 -5.68 0.86
N GLU A 11 12.22 -5.43 1.52
CA GLU A 11 13.29 -6.41 1.64
C GLU A 11 12.84 -7.67 2.40
N ASP A 12 11.91 -7.50 3.29
CA ASP A 12 11.39 -8.61 4.09
C ASP A 12 10.32 -9.42 3.39
N GLY A 13 10.04 -9.11 2.14
CA GLY A 13 8.99 -9.79 1.39
C GLY A 13 7.60 -9.27 1.68
N VAL A 14 7.53 -8.10 2.27
CA VAL A 14 6.27 -7.43 2.58
C VAL A 14 5.98 -6.41 1.49
N PHE A 15 4.72 -6.30 1.10
CA PHE A 15 4.31 -5.28 0.15
C PHE A 15 3.85 -4.04 0.89
N VAL A 16 4.37 -2.90 0.47
CA VAL A 16 4.02 -1.61 1.06
C VAL A 16 3.16 -0.85 0.06
N ALA A 17 1.99 -0.44 0.51
CA ALA A 17 1.07 0.33 -0.32
C ALA A 17 1.06 1.78 0.16
N GLU A 18 1.19 2.70 -0.77
CA GLU A 18 1.18 4.13 -0.46
C GLU A 18 0.16 4.83 -1.32
N CYS A 19 -0.48 5.83 -0.75
CA CYS A 19 -1.40 6.69 -1.48
C CYS A 19 -0.82 8.11 -1.47
N PRO A 20 -0.04 8.49 -2.47
CA PRO A 20 0.61 9.81 -2.49
C PRO A 20 -0.38 10.97 -2.52
N SER A 21 -1.61 10.72 -2.92
CA SER A 21 -2.63 11.75 -2.94
C SER A 21 -3.10 12.15 -1.56
N LEU A 22 -2.91 11.28 -0.58
CA LEU A 22 -3.33 11.54 0.79
C LEU A 22 -2.14 11.41 1.73
N PRO A 23 -1.82 12.47 2.46
CA PRO A 23 -0.70 12.41 3.40
C PRO A 23 -0.96 11.40 4.52
N GLY A 24 0.07 10.62 4.82
CA GLY A 24 -0.01 9.62 5.87
C GLY A 24 -0.75 8.36 5.53
N CYS A 25 -1.17 8.23 4.27
CA CYS A 25 -1.88 7.03 3.83
C CYS A 25 -0.89 5.99 3.37
N ILE A 26 -0.50 5.13 4.29
CA ILE A 26 0.46 4.07 4.00
C ILE A 26 0.03 2.80 4.73
N SER A 27 0.25 1.67 4.09
CA SER A 27 -0.14 0.38 4.64
C SER A 27 0.82 -0.70 4.14
N GLN A 28 0.76 -1.86 4.74
CA GLN A 28 1.59 -2.98 4.34
C GLN A 28 0.86 -4.30 4.52
N GLY A 29 1.31 -5.31 3.81
CA GLY A 29 0.73 -6.64 3.90
C GLY A 29 1.67 -7.67 3.27
N LYS A 30 1.39 -8.94 3.51
CA LYS A 30 2.21 -10.02 2.98
C LYS A 30 1.98 -10.22 1.48
N THR A 31 0.85 -9.77 0.97
CA THR A 31 0.52 -9.81 -0.43
C THR A 31 0.01 -8.46 -0.88
N ARG A 32 -0.05 -8.27 -2.19
CA ARG A 32 -0.61 -7.03 -2.73
C ARG A 32 -2.04 -6.83 -2.30
N ALA A 33 -2.82 -7.90 -2.35
CA ALA A 33 -4.22 -7.83 -1.96
C ALA A 33 -4.36 -7.43 -0.50
N GLU A 34 -3.50 -7.97 0.35
CA GLU A 34 -3.53 -7.66 1.76
C GLU A 34 -3.14 -6.20 2.01
N ALA A 35 -2.10 -5.72 1.32
CA ALA A 35 -1.69 -4.33 1.46
C ALA A 35 -2.78 -3.38 1.02
N LEU A 36 -3.46 -3.70 -0.09
CA LEU A 36 -4.57 -2.90 -0.57
C LEU A 36 -5.74 -2.90 0.40
N ASP A 37 -6.03 -4.06 0.96
CA ASP A 37 -7.14 -4.20 1.89
C ASP A 37 -6.89 -3.41 3.17
N ASN A 38 -5.65 -3.41 3.62
CA ASN A 38 -5.29 -2.69 4.84
C ASN A 38 -5.27 -1.18 4.68
N ILE A 39 -5.13 -0.70 3.44
CA ILE A 39 -5.06 0.73 3.20
C ILE A 39 -6.44 1.40 3.15
N LYS A 40 -7.48 0.61 3.06
CA LYS A 40 -8.86 1.15 2.98
C LYS A 40 -9.33 1.75 4.28
#